data_c3f936428aa5bb34bb5e7f43063bacc7
#
_entry.id   c3f936428aa5bb34bb5e7f43063bacc7
#
_cell.length_a   1.000
_cell.length_b   1.000
_cell.length_c   1.000
_cell.angle_alpha   90.00
_cell.angle_beta   90.00
_cell.angle_gamma   90.00
#
_symmetry.space_group_name_H-M   'P 1'
#
loop_
_entity.id
_entity.type
_entity.pdbx_description
1 polymer ?
#
loop_
_entity_poly.entity_id
_entity_poly.type
_entity_poly.pdbx_seq_one_letter_code
_entity_poly.pdbx_strand_id
1 'polypeptide(L)'
;MELLVAEVVKLFYTLLWPMIRISAFLLTSPFFSIQAVTVRIRVLLAVLLTWMVYPLTNWPVIDPFTAMGLREIFMQVFVGVLLGTLLQVVNSALIVGGQAISASMGLSMANMVDPNMGNVPVIAQFLVICSTLIFLGLGGHVLVISLLLESFNLLPIGEIIEAKPLLLLTIEWSAMIFLGGLLLALPIMTSLLLINIGLGVITRAAPALNIFAVGFPAMIMAGMLLLAMSMSSIGFRIQWLWQEAFKVMGRALGIV
;
A
#
# COMPACT_ATOMS: atom_id res chain seq x y z
N MET A 1 7.10 34.74 -33.58
CA MET A 1 7.56 34.54 -32.20
C MET A 1 6.35 34.32 -31.26
N GLU A 2 5.30 35.13 -31.35
CA GLU A 2 4.08 34.99 -30.50
C GLU A 2 3.34 33.65 -30.72
N LEU A 3 3.24 33.17 -31.96
CA LEU A 3 2.62 31.86 -32.27
C LEU A 3 3.41 30.70 -31.64
N LEU A 4 4.73 30.72 -31.66
CA LEU A 4 5.57 29.71 -30.99
C LEU A 4 5.41 29.72 -29.45
N VAL A 5 5.31 30.90 -28.86
CA VAL A 5 5.07 31.04 -27.42
C VAL A 5 3.70 30.47 -27.04
N ALA A 6 2.65 30.76 -27.83
CA ALA A 6 1.31 30.23 -27.59
C ALA A 6 1.26 28.70 -27.70
N GLU A 7 1.96 28.10 -28.67
CA GLU A 7 2.05 26.63 -28.80
C GLU A 7 2.80 25.99 -27.63
N VAL A 8 3.90 26.56 -27.19
CA VAL A 8 4.66 26.07 -26.02
C VAL A 8 3.83 26.15 -24.75
N VAL A 9 3.12 27.24 -24.53
CA VAL A 9 2.21 27.40 -23.37
C VAL A 9 1.07 26.39 -23.41
N LYS A 10 0.47 26.17 -24.59
CA LYS A 10 -0.55 25.16 -24.78
C LYS A 10 -0.04 23.76 -24.48
N LEU A 11 1.14 23.40 -24.97
CA LEU A 11 1.78 22.12 -24.71
C LEU A 11 2.05 21.94 -23.21
N PHE A 12 2.52 22.99 -22.54
CA PHE A 12 2.77 22.97 -21.11
C PHE A 12 1.47 22.70 -20.32
N TYR A 13 0.37 23.39 -20.65
CA TYR A 13 -0.92 23.20 -19.98
C TYR A 13 -1.46 21.79 -20.18
N THR A 14 -1.34 21.22 -21.39
CA THR A 14 -1.83 19.87 -21.65
C THR A 14 -1.00 18.78 -20.97
N LEU A 15 0.32 18.95 -20.79
CA LEU A 15 1.18 18.02 -20.07
C LEU A 15 1.02 18.09 -18.55
N LEU A 16 0.63 19.23 -18.02
CA LEU A 16 0.50 19.46 -16.58
C LEU A 16 -0.55 18.55 -15.94
N TRP A 17 -1.69 18.34 -16.58
CA TRP A 17 -2.82 17.60 -16.04
C TRP A 17 -2.50 16.12 -15.78
N PRO A 18 -2.04 15.33 -16.74
CA PRO A 18 -1.66 13.94 -16.49
C PRO A 18 -0.49 13.85 -15.49
N MET A 19 0.45 14.80 -15.51
CA MET A 19 1.57 14.82 -14.58
C MET A 19 1.11 14.97 -13.12
N ILE A 20 0.09 15.79 -12.84
CA ILE A 20 -0.45 15.96 -11.49
C ILE A 20 -1.03 14.64 -10.97
N ARG A 21 -1.91 13.97 -11.74
CA ARG A 21 -2.54 12.71 -11.33
C ARG A 21 -1.51 11.61 -11.12
N ILE A 22 -0.58 11.44 -12.07
CA ILE A 22 0.48 10.44 -11.99
C ILE A 22 1.40 10.72 -10.79
N SER A 23 1.80 11.98 -10.56
CA SER A 23 2.63 12.35 -9.41
C SER A 23 1.94 12.05 -8.08
N ALA A 24 0.66 12.41 -7.96
CA ALA A 24 -0.13 12.15 -6.75
C ALA A 24 -0.27 10.64 -6.49
N PHE A 25 -0.50 9.84 -7.53
CA PHE A 25 -0.53 8.39 -7.46
C PHE A 25 0.82 7.79 -7.01
N LEU A 26 1.94 8.22 -7.59
CA LEU A 26 3.28 7.74 -7.24
C LEU A 26 3.67 8.11 -5.80
N LEU A 27 3.18 9.22 -5.27
CA LEU A 27 3.43 9.63 -3.89
C LEU A 27 2.70 8.75 -2.87
N THR A 28 1.53 8.24 -3.20
CA THR A 28 0.67 7.48 -2.29
C THR A 28 0.78 5.96 -2.49
N SER A 29 1.24 5.51 -3.64
CA SER A 29 1.43 4.09 -3.95
C SER A 29 2.56 3.47 -3.13
N PRO A 30 2.36 2.28 -2.51
CA PRO A 30 3.32 1.68 -1.58
C PRO A 30 4.68 1.36 -2.19
N PHE A 31 4.74 1.07 -3.48
CA PHE A 31 5.98 0.68 -4.15
C PHE A 31 6.88 1.87 -4.52
N PHE A 32 6.27 3.01 -4.80
CA PHE A 32 6.98 4.22 -5.20
C PHE A 32 7.19 5.19 -4.05
N SER A 33 6.45 5.04 -2.94
CA SER A 33 6.58 5.89 -1.74
C SER A 33 7.65 5.41 -0.75
N ILE A 34 8.34 4.30 -1.04
CA ILE A 34 9.43 3.76 -0.20
C ILE A 34 10.55 4.80 -0.06
N GLN A 35 11.13 4.90 1.16
CA GLN A 35 12.22 5.87 1.46
C GLN A 35 13.44 5.73 0.54
N ALA A 36 13.67 4.53 0.00
CA ALA A 36 14.75 4.27 -0.96
C ALA A 36 14.56 5.01 -2.29
N VAL A 37 13.33 5.36 -2.67
CA VAL A 37 13.01 6.10 -3.90
C VAL A 37 13.01 7.59 -3.60
N THR A 38 14.07 8.27 -3.98
CA THR A 38 14.20 9.73 -3.78
C THR A 38 13.12 10.50 -4.57
N VAL A 39 12.76 11.68 -4.09
CA VAL A 39 11.79 12.56 -4.76
C VAL A 39 12.18 12.83 -6.22
N ARG A 40 13.47 12.94 -6.51
CA ARG A 40 13.99 13.16 -7.87
C ARG A 40 13.61 12.01 -8.81
N ILE A 41 13.74 10.76 -8.36
CA ILE A 41 13.38 9.57 -9.13
C ILE A 41 11.87 9.53 -9.37
N ARG A 42 11.04 9.88 -8.38
CA ARG A 42 9.58 9.94 -8.52
C ARG A 42 9.14 10.99 -9.54
N VAL A 43 9.73 12.17 -9.49
CA VAL A 43 9.44 13.23 -10.46
C VAL A 43 9.84 12.80 -11.86
N LEU A 44 11.03 12.23 -12.02
CA LEU A 44 11.50 11.74 -13.31
C LEU A 44 10.58 10.64 -13.86
N LEU A 45 10.16 9.70 -13.01
CA LEU A 45 9.22 8.65 -13.39
C LEU A 45 7.84 9.23 -13.77
N ALA A 46 7.36 10.24 -13.03
CA ALA A 46 6.10 10.92 -13.36
C ALA A 46 6.19 11.59 -14.75
N VAL A 47 7.30 12.27 -15.03
CA VAL A 47 7.52 12.91 -16.35
C VAL A 47 7.58 11.86 -17.45
N LEU A 48 8.32 10.76 -17.26
CA LEU A 48 8.43 9.67 -18.25
C LEU A 48 7.07 9.02 -18.53
N LEU A 49 6.30 8.71 -17.49
CA LEU A 49 4.95 8.16 -17.64
C LEU A 49 4.02 9.15 -18.33
N THR A 50 4.09 10.43 -17.96
CA THR A 50 3.32 11.49 -18.63
C THR A 50 3.65 11.57 -20.11
N TRP A 51 4.93 11.54 -20.45
CA TRP A 51 5.38 11.54 -21.85
C TRP A 51 4.86 10.34 -22.63
N MET A 52 4.86 9.17 -22.02
CA MET A 52 4.36 7.92 -22.62
C MET A 52 2.83 7.95 -22.83
N VAL A 53 2.09 8.55 -21.92
CA VAL A 53 0.62 8.66 -21.97
C VAL A 53 0.14 9.76 -22.90
N TYR A 54 0.96 10.81 -23.06
CA TYR A 54 0.58 12.01 -23.79
C TYR A 54 0.01 11.75 -25.20
N PRO A 55 0.57 10.86 -26.04
CA PRO A 55 0.03 10.58 -27.36
C PRO A 55 -1.23 9.69 -27.38
N LEU A 56 -1.61 9.09 -26.24
CA LEU A 56 -2.69 8.11 -26.19
C LEU A 56 -4.09 8.73 -26.02
N THR A 57 -4.15 9.96 -25.53
CA THR A 57 -5.41 10.66 -25.21
C THR A 57 -5.38 12.12 -25.64
N ASN A 58 -6.56 12.68 -25.90
CA ASN A 58 -6.71 14.11 -26.20
C ASN A 58 -6.83 14.90 -24.89
N TRP A 59 -5.91 15.81 -24.64
CA TRP A 59 -5.84 16.59 -23.41
C TRP A 59 -6.56 17.92 -23.58
N PRO A 60 -7.45 18.31 -22.64
CA PRO A 60 -8.09 19.61 -22.68
C PRO A 60 -7.08 20.72 -22.38
N VAL A 61 -7.19 21.83 -23.11
CA VAL A 61 -6.40 23.04 -22.87
C VAL A 61 -7.14 23.88 -21.83
N ILE A 62 -6.89 23.62 -20.56
CA ILE A 62 -7.45 24.38 -19.42
C ILE A 62 -6.33 25.22 -18.83
N ASP A 63 -6.57 26.52 -18.64
CA ASP A 63 -5.61 27.41 -17.97
C ASP A 63 -5.61 27.10 -16.45
N PRO A 64 -4.49 26.67 -15.86
CA PRO A 64 -4.38 26.34 -14.45
C PRO A 64 -4.63 27.52 -13.50
N PHE A 65 -4.52 28.76 -13.96
CA PHE A 65 -4.75 29.97 -13.16
C PHE A 65 -6.21 30.42 -13.12
N THR A 66 -7.11 29.72 -13.80
CA THR A 66 -8.55 29.96 -13.72
C THR A 66 -9.19 29.20 -12.55
N ALA A 67 -10.39 29.60 -12.13
CA ALA A 67 -11.16 28.88 -11.12
C ALA A 67 -11.42 27.43 -11.53
N MET A 68 -11.65 27.18 -12.83
CA MET A 68 -11.80 25.85 -13.39
C MET A 68 -10.49 25.06 -13.31
N GLY A 69 -9.35 25.66 -13.65
CA GLY A 69 -8.04 25.04 -13.54
C GLY A 69 -7.69 24.68 -12.10
N LEU A 70 -7.98 25.57 -11.15
CA LEU A 70 -7.76 25.29 -9.73
C LEU A 70 -8.60 24.08 -9.25
N ARG A 71 -9.87 24.01 -9.62
CA ARG A 71 -10.73 22.85 -9.35
C ARG A 71 -10.12 21.57 -9.93
N GLU A 72 -9.63 21.63 -11.16
CA GLU A 72 -9.02 20.46 -11.81
C GLU A 72 -7.74 20.02 -11.10
N ILE A 73 -6.88 20.90 -10.63
CA ILE A 73 -5.71 20.55 -9.83
C ILE A 73 -6.13 19.69 -8.63
N PHE A 74 -7.14 20.15 -7.86
CA PHE A 74 -7.64 19.40 -6.71
C PHE A 74 -8.20 18.04 -7.13
N MET A 75 -8.97 17.97 -8.22
CA MET A 75 -9.57 16.71 -8.69
C MET A 75 -8.52 15.72 -9.19
N GLN A 76 -7.50 16.17 -9.92
CA GLN A 76 -6.43 15.29 -10.38
C GLN A 76 -5.58 14.75 -9.23
N VAL A 77 -5.24 15.60 -8.25
CA VAL A 77 -4.58 15.17 -7.01
C VAL A 77 -5.46 14.18 -6.26
N PHE A 78 -6.75 14.48 -6.10
CA PHE A 78 -7.70 13.63 -5.40
C PHE A 78 -7.80 12.22 -6.01
N VAL A 79 -8.00 12.13 -7.32
CA VAL A 79 -8.08 10.84 -8.03
C VAL A 79 -6.76 10.07 -7.90
N GLY A 80 -5.61 10.74 -8.11
CA GLY A 80 -4.30 10.11 -7.98
C GLY A 80 -4.04 9.56 -6.57
N VAL A 81 -4.35 10.36 -5.54
CA VAL A 81 -4.22 9.96 -4.13
C VAL A 81 -5.14 8.78 -3.82
N LEU A 82 -6.40 8.80 -4.24
CA LEU A 82 -7.34 7.70 -3.99
C LEU A 82 -6.85 6.39 -4.61
N LEU A 83 -6.46 6.39 -5.88
CA LEU A 83 -5.96 5.19 -6.54
C LEU A 83 -4.71 4.64 -5.85
N GLY A 84 -3.80 5.50 -5.41
CA GLY A 84 -2.61 5.08 -4.66
C GLY A 84 -2.95 4.54 -3.26
N THR A 85 -3.92 5.15 -2.55
CA THR A 85 -4.36 4.69 -1.23
C THR A 85 -5.05 3.34 -1.26
N LEU A 86 -5.79 3.00 -2.33
CA LEU A 86 -6.37 1.66 -2.49
C LEU A 86 -5.29 0.56 -2.44
N LEU A 87 -4.13 0.79 -3.04
CA LEU A 87 -3.00 -0.14 -2.98
C LEU A 87 -2.31 -0.11 -1.61
N GLN A 88 -2.25 1.07 -0.98
CA GLN A 88 -1.62 1.23 0.34
C GLN A 88 -2.35 0.46 1.44
N VAL A 89 -3.66 0.22 1.31
CA VAL A 89 -4.46 -0.60 2.23
C VAL A 89 -3.85 -2.00 2.37
N VAL A 90 -3.43 -2.66 1.28
CA VAL A 90 -2.79 -3.98 1.32
C VAL A 90 -1.49 -3.92 2.13
N ASN A 91 -0.64 -2.95 1.85
CA ASN A 91 0.62 -2.80 2.57
C ASN A 91 0.41 -2.56 4.07
N SER A 92 -0.58 -1.71 4.41
CA SER A 92 -0.96 -1.45 5.80
C SER A 92 -1.51 -2.69 6.50
N ALA A 93 -2.30 -3.54 5.81
CA ALA A 93 -2.79 -4.80 6.35
C ALA A 93 -1.64 -5.75 6.72
N LEU A 94 -0.60 -5.83 5.87
CA LEU A 94 0.59 -6.65 6.15
C LEU A 94 1.38 -6.12 7.35
N ILE A 95 1.49 -4.81 7.48
CA ILE A 95 2.14 -4.18 8.64
C ILE A 95 1.37 -4.50 9.92
N VAL A 96 0.05 -4.33 9.93
CA VAL A 96 -0.80 -4.64 11.08
C VAL A 96 -0.72 -6.14 11.44
N GLY A 97 -0.83 -7.03 10.44
CA GLY A 97 -0.69 -8.48 10.64
C GLY A 97 0.68 -8.88 11.18
N GLY A 98 1.74 -8.32 10.62
CA GLY A 98 3.12 -8.57 11.07
C GLY A 98 3.39 -8.05 12.48
N GLN A 99 2.81 -6.89 12.85
CA GLN A 99 2.88 -6.36 14.20
C GLN A 99 2.15 -7.26 15.21
N ALA A 100 0.97 -7.77 14.84
CA ALA A 100 0.18 -8.67 15.67
C ALA A 100 0.93 -10.00 15.92
N ILE A 101 1.55 -10.58 14.89
CA ILE A 101 2.40 -11.76 15.02
C ILE A 101 3.61 -11.46 15.92
N SER A 102 4.31 -10.37 15.67
CA SER A 102 5.48 -9.93 16.43
C SER A 102 5.16 -9.73 17.92
N ALA A 103 4.02 -9.10 18.22
CA ALA A 103 3.53 -8.92 19.58
C ALA A 103 3.23 -10.27 20.26
N SER A 104 2.61 -11.21 19.54
CA SER A 104 2.30 -12.55 20.07
C SER A 104 3.54 -13.39 20.34
N MET A 105 4.64 -13.16 19.62
CA MET A 105 5.96 -13.75 19.89
C MET A 105 6.66 -13.12 21.11
N GLY A 106 6.16 -12.01 21.63
CA GLY A 106 6.78 -11.24 22.71
C GLY A 106 7.91 -10.30 22.22
N LEU A 107 8.14 -10.17 20.91
CA LEU A 107 9.20 -9.30 20.37
C LEU A 107 8.99 -7.82 20.70
N SER A 108 7.76 -7.40 21.02
CA SER A 108 7.45 -6.05 21.51
C SER A 108 8.14 -5.69 22.83
N MET A 109 8.51 -6.69 23.63
CA MET A 109 9.28 -6.49 24.87
C MET A 109 10.70 -5.98 24.59
N ALA A 110 11.30 -6.36 23.45
CA ALA A 110 12.63 -5.88 23.06
C ALA A 110 12.64 -4.37 22.80
N ASN A 111 11.55 -3.82 22.30
CA ASN A 111 11.39 -2.38 22.06
C ASN A 111 11.29 -1.56 23.35
N MET A 112 10.92 -2.19 24.47
CA MET A 112 10.92 -1.54 25.79
C MET A 112 12.33 -1.36 26.36
N VAL A 113 13.29 -2.17 25.92
CA VAL A 113 14.68 -2.14 26.40
C VAL A 113 15.49 -1.05 25.68
N ASP A 114 15.23 -0.82 24.42
CA ASP A 114 15.89 0.25 23.65
C ASP A 114 14.91 0.99 22.73
N PRO A 115 14.35 2.13 23.18
CA PRO A 115 13.42 2.94 22.40
C PRO A 115 14.02 3.55 21.12
N ASN A 116 15.37 3.62 21.03
CA ASN A 116 16.07 4.22 19.90
C ASN A 116 16.24 3.26 18.70
N MET A 117 15.98 1.97 18.90
CA MET A 117 16.11 0.97 17.83
C MET A 117 15.02 1.02 16.75
N GLY A 118 14.19 2.04 16.74
CA GLY A 118 13.19 2.24 15.66
C GLY A 118 12.14 1.13 15.62
N ASN A 119 10.90 1.49 15.81
CA ASN A 119 9.72 0.62 15.98
C ASN A 119 9.28 -0.10 14.69
N VAL A 120 10.19 -0.64 13.89
CA VAL A 120 9.79 -1.44 12.72
C VAL A 120 9.84 -2.92 13.10
N PRO A 121 8.69 -3.56 13.34
CA PRO A 121 8.68 -4.98 13.65
C PRO A 121 9.23 -5.75 12.47
N VAL A 122 10.33 -6.48 12.70
CA VAL A 122 11.08 -7.26 11.69
C VAL A 122 10.15 -8.17 10.89
N ILE A 123 9.16 -8.76 11.56
CA ILE A 123 8.15 -9.64 10.92
C ILE A 123 7.28 -8.86 9.93
N ALA A 124 6.84 -7.66 10.26
CA ALA A 124 6.06 -6.84 9.35
C ALA A 124 6.87 -6.46 8.10
N GLN A 125 8.12 -6.06 8.29
CA GLN A 125 9.01 -5.73 7.18
C GLN A 125 9.27 -6.94 6.28
N PHE A 126 9.49 -8.12 6.86
CA PHE A 126 9.62 -9.37 6.12
C PHE A 126 8.38 -9.66 5.28
N LEU A 127 7.16 -9.54 5.84
CA LEU A 127 5.90 -9.74 5.11
C LEU A 127 5.72 -8.73 3.98
N VAL A 128 6.10 -7.47 4.19
CA VAL A 128 6.05 -6.42 3.15
C VAL A 128 7.01 -6.75 2.00
N ILE A 129 8.22 -7.23 2.28
CA ILE A 129 9.17 -7.65 1.25
C ILE A 129 8.61 -8.83 0.46
N CYS A 130 8.11 -9.88 1.13
CA CYS A 130 7.48 -11.03 0.48
C CYS A 130 6.30 -10.59 -0.39
N SER A 131 5.47 -9.67 0.11
CA SER A 131 4.34 -9.11 -0.62
C SER A 131 4.77 -8.37 -1.88
N THR A 132 5.83 -7.58 -1.80
CA THR A 132 6.39 -6.88 -2.96
C THR A 132 6.85 -7.86 -4.03
N LEU A 133 7.51 -8.96 -3.65
CA LEU A 133 7.92 -10.00 -4.58
C LEU A 133 6.72 -10.70 -5.23
N ILE A 134 5.69 -11.03 -4.44
CA ILE A 134 4.44 -11.62 -4.95
C ILE A 134 3.75 -10.64 -5.92
N PHE A 135 3.63 -9.36 -5.56
CA PHE A 135 3.06 -8.32 -6.44
C PHE A 135 3.80 -8.24 -7.77
N LEU A 136 5.13 -8.23 -7.76
CA LEU A 136 5.94 -8.23 -8.98
C LEU A 136 5.74 -9.51 -9.79
N GLY A 137 5.70 -10.66 -9.12
CA GLY A 137 5.47 -11.97 -9.75
C GLY A 137 4.08 -12.11 -10.39
N LEU A 138 3.08 -11.43 -9.87
CA LEU A 138 1.73 -11.34 -10.46
C LEU A 138 1.65 -10.36 -11.65
N GLY A 139 2.73 -9.67 -12.01
CA GLY A 139 2.68 -8.60 -13.00
C GLY A 139 1.93 -7.35 -12.51
N GLY A 140 1.77 -7.20 -11.20
CA GLY A 140 0.99 -6.13 -10.58
C GLY A 140 1.44 -4.71 -10.98
N HIS A 141 2.74 -4.52 -11.22
CA HIS A 141 3.29 -3.25 -11.70
C HIS A 141 2.73 -2.85 -13.09
N VAL A 142 2.58 -3.81 -13.99
CA VAL A 142 2.00 -3.57 -15.33
C VAL A 142 0.51 -3.27 -15.21
N LEU A 143 -0.21 -4.06 -14.41
CA LEU A 143 -1.65 -3.93 -14.21
C LEU A 143 -2.00 -2.59 -13.54
N VAL A 144 -1.24 -2.16 -12.56
CA VAL A 144 -1.45 -0.86 -11.88
C VAL A 144 -1.20 0.30 -12.84
N ILE A 145 -0.15 0.24 -13.66
CA ILE A 145 0.11 1.26 -14.67
C ILE A 145 -1.03 1.28 -15.70
N SER A 146 -1.50 0.13 -16.18
CA SER A 146 -2.62 0.08 -17.14
C SER A 146 -3.90 0.67 -16.56
N LEU A 147 -4.25 0.35 -15.29
CA LEU A 147 -5.42 0.94 -14.62
C LEU A 147 -5.27 2.45 -14.42
N LEU A 148 -4.06 2.92 -14.12
CA LEU A 148 -3.78 4.36 -14.02
C LEU A 148 -3.97 5.06 -15.37
N LEU A 149 -3.52 4.44 -16.47
CA LEU A 149 -3.72 4.95 -17.82
C LEU A 149 -5.21 4.98 -18.19
N GLU A 150 -5.93 3.91 -17.89
CA GLU A 150 -7.36 3.80 -18.16
C GLU A 150 -8.18 4.79 -17.32
N SER A 151 -7.67 5.21 -16.16
CA SER A 151 -8.29 6.26 -15.35
C SER A 151 -8.46 7.59 -16.09
N PHE A 152 -7.64 7.89 -17.09
CA PHE A 152 -7.78 9.11 -17.89
C PHE A 152 -8.95 9.03 -18.88
N ASN A 153 -9.30 7.83 -19.34
CA ASN A 153 -10.42 7.60 -20.25
C ASN A 153 -11.76 7.56 -19.48
N LEU A 154 -11.74 6.97 -18.27
CA LEU A 154 -12.95 6.75 -17.47
C LEU A 154 -13.28 7.93 -16.54
N LEU A 155 -12.27 8.66 -16.14
CA LEU A 155 -12.37 9.88 -15.32
C LEU A 155 -11.64 11.01 -16.05
N PRO A 156 -12.23 11.52 -17.18
CA PRO A 156 -11.56 12.49 -18.03
C PRO A 156 -11.35 13.82 -17.32
N ILE A 157 -10.32 14.51 -17.74
CA ILE A 157 -9.94 15.83 -17.21
C ILE A 157 -10.91 16.88 -17.76
N GLY A 158 -11.42 17.75 -16.88
CA GLY A 158 -12.37 18.81 -17.24
C GLY A 158 -13.83 18.44 -17.06
N GLU A 159 -14.14 17.18 -16.81
CA GLU A 159 -15.50 16.72 -16.51
C GLU A 159 -15.79 16.76 -14.98
N ILE A 160 -17.08 16.69 -14.65
CA ILE A 160 -17.50 16.66 -13.25
C ILE A 160 -17.44 15.21 -12.75
N ILE A 161 -16.42 14.91 -11.96
CA ILE A 161 -16.25 13.61 -11.31
C ILE A 161 -17.01 13.66 -9.98
N GLU A 162 -17.90 12.69 -9.75
CA GLU A 162 -18.54 12.53 -8.45
C GLU A 162 -17.54 11.92 -7.45
N ALA A 163 -17.03 12.75 -6.54
CA ALA A 163 -16.05 12.34 -5.53
C ALA A 163 -16.64 11.39 -4.47
N LYS A 164 -17.96 11.48 -4.20
CA LYS A 164 -18.63 10.75 -3.12
C LYS A 164 -18.54 9.22 -3.27
N PRO A 165 -18.86 8.60 -4.43
CA PRO A 165 -18.74 7.14 -4.61
C PRO A 165 -17.30 6.65 -4.42
N LEU A 166 -16.32 7.38 -4.95
CA LEU A 166 -14.89 7.04 -4.84
C LEU A 166 -14.42 7.07 -3.38
N LEU A 167 -14.84 8.09 -2.63
CA LEU A 167 -14.53 8.19 -1.20
C LEU A 167 -15.16 7.05 -0.40
N LEU A 168 -16.45 6.77 -0.60
CA LEU A 168 -17.12 5.69 0.12
C LEU A 168 -16.47 4.35 -0.15
N LEU A 169 -16.16 4.04 -1.40
CA LEU A 169 -15.44 2.81 -1.77
C LEU A 169 -14.07 2.71 -1.08
N THR A 170 -13.33 3.82 -1.01
CA THR A 170 -12.02 3.86 -0.36
C THR A 170 -12.14 3.65 1.14
N ILE A 171 -13.15 4.23 1.79
CA ILE A 171 -13.42 4.06 3.22
C ILE A 171 -13.80 2.61 3.52
N GLU A 172 -14.72 2.03 2.75
CA GLU A 172 -15.13 0.63 2.88
C GLU A 172 -13.94 -0.32 2.71
N TRP A 173 -13.13 -0.09 1.67
CA TRP A 173 -11.94 -0.89 1.43
C TRP A 173 -10.88 -0.76 2.55
N SER A 174 -10.80 0.40 3.20
CA SER A 174 -9.86 0.64 4.29
C SER A 174 -10.08 -0.28 5.50
N ALA A 175 -11.28 -0.85 5.68
CA ALA A 175 -11.55 -1.86 6.68
C ALA A 175 -10.66 -3.11 6.50
N MET A 176 -10.19 -3.38 5.27
CA MET A 176 -9.26 -4.47 4.97
C MET A 176 -7.89 -4.31 5.63
N ILE A 177 -7.51 -3.13 6.10
CA ILE A 177 -6.30 -2.93 6.90
C ILE A 177 -6.34 -3.84 8.14
N PHE A 178 -7.47 -3.87 8.83
CA PHE A 178 -7.64 -4.68 10.03
C PHE A 178 -8.05 -6.11 9.71
N LEU A 179 -9.03 -6.31 8.82
CA LEU A 179 -9.51 -7.64 8.45
C LEU A 179 -8.41 -8.46 7.75
N GLY A 180 -7.72 -7.88 6.78
CA GLY A 180 -6.62 -8.52 6.07
C GLY A 180 -5.45 -8.85 7.01
N GLY A 181 -5.06 -7.89 7.87
CA GLY A 181 -4.03 -8.10 8.88
C GLY A 181 -4.39 -9.20 9.87
N LEU A 182 -5.63 -9.21 10.36
CA LEU A 182 -6.13 -10.25 11.27
C LEU A 182 -6.16 -11.63 10.59
N LEU A 183 -6.68 -11.72 9.37
CA LEU A 183 -6.71 -12.98 8.62
C LEU A 183 -5.31 -13.57 8.38
N LEU A 184 -4.31 -12.73 8.21
CA LEU A 184 -2.91 -13.16 8.10
C LEU A 184 -2.34 -13.65 9.42
N ALA A 185 -2.61 -12.93 10.51
CA ALA A 185 -2.00 -13.17 11.81
C ALA A 185 -2.70 -14.28 12.62
N LEU A 186 -4.01 -14.45 12.48
CA LEU A 186 -4.84 -15.35 13.30
C LEU A 186 -4.28 -16.77 13.45
N PRO A 187 -3.87 -17.48 12.38
CA PRO A 187 -3.40 -18.88 12.53
C PRO A 187 -2.17 -18.99 13.43
N ILE A 188 -1.25 -18.02 13.30
CA ILE A 188 -0.02 -17.98 14.08
C ILE A 188 -0.31 -17.53 15.51
N MET A 189 -1.11 -16.47 15.68
CA MET A 189 -1.47 -15.95 16.99
C MET A 189 -2.21 -16.98 17.85
N THR A 190 -3.17 -17.70 17.27
CA THR A 190 -3.91 -18.74 18.00
C THR A 190 -3.00 -19.90 18.41
N SER A 191 -2.09 -20.32 17.53
CA SER A 191 -1.10 -21.36 17.85
C SER A 191 -0.14 -20.90 18.97
N LEU A 192 0.37 -19.67 18.88
CA LEU A 192 1.21 -19.08 19.93
C LEU A 192 0.48 -18.91 21.25
N LEU A 193 -0.80 -18.57 21.23
CA LEU A 193 -1.62 -18.49 22.45
C LEU A 193 -1.70 -19.85 23.15
N LEU A 194 -1.91 -20.94 22.40
CA LEU A 194 -1.94 -22.31 22.97
C LEU A 194 -0.58 -22.67 23.60
N ILE A 195 0.53 -22.35 22.92
CA ILE A 195 1.87 -22.57 23.46
C ILE A 195 2.09 -21.75 24.73
N ASN A 196 1.66 -20.50 24.74
CA ASN A 196 1.80 -19.62 25.91
C ASN A 196 1.00 -20.13 27.12
N ILE A 197 -0.21 -20.63 26.90
CA ILE A 197 -1.02 -21.30 27.96
C ILE A 197 -0.27 -22.53 28.47
N GLY A 198 0.30 -23.36 27.58
CA GLY A 198 1.09 -24.53 27.97
C GLY A 198 2.32 -24.15 28.82
N LEU A 199 3.06 -23.11 28.42
CA LEU A 199 4.18 -22.59 29.20
C LEU A 199 3.74 -22.07 30.58
N GLY A 200 2.59 -21.41 30.65
CA GLY A 200 2.01 -20.96 31.92
C GLY A 200 1.65 -22.10 32.88
N VAL A 201 1.18 -23.23 32.35
CA VAL A 201 0.93 -24.44 33.16
C VAL A 201 2.24 -25.07 33.66
N ILE A 202 3.25 -25.17 32.78
CA ILE A 202 4.57 -25.72 33.13
C ILE A 202 5.24 -24.89 34.24
N THR A 203 5.21 -23.57 34.15
CA THR A 203 5.81 -22.70 35.16
C THR A 203 5.07 -22.77 36.53
N ARG A 204 3.79 -23.05 36.48
CA ARG A 204 2.99 -23.28 37.72
C ARG A 204 3.38 -24.61 38.40
N ALA A 205 3.70 -25.64 37.59
CA ALA A 205 4.13 -26.95 38.11
C ALA A 205 5.61 -26.93 38.57
N ALA A 206 6.44 -26.10 37.98
CA ALA A 206 7.87 -25.98 38.26
C ALA A 206 8.26 -24.51 38.49
N PRO A 207 7.98 -23.91 39.65
CA PRO A 207 8.24 -22.49 39.93
C PRO A 207 9.72 -22.09 39.91
N ALA A 208 10.62 -23.08 39.98
CA ALA A 208 12.06 -22.84 39.85
C ALA A 208 12.49 -22.42 38.41
N LEU A 209 11.65 -22.68 37.43
CA LEU A 209 11.90 -22.22 36.05
C LEU A 209 11.50 -20.75 35.93
N ASN A 210 12.49 -19.91 35.66
CA ASN A 210 12.24 -18.50 35.38
C ASN A 210 11.56 -18.37 34.01
N ILE A 211 10.25 -18.01 34.02
CA ILE A 211 9.43 -17.87 32.79
C ILE A 211 10.04 -16.87 31.81
N PHE A 212 10.69 -15.81 32.29
CA PHE A 212 11.31 -14.81 31.43
C PHE A 212 12.58 -15.35 30.76
N ALA A 213 13.34 -16.19 31.44
CA ALA A 213 14.58 -16.74 30.89
C ALA A 213 14.33 -17.86 29.88
N VAL A 214 13.29 -18.66 30.05
CA VAL A 214 12.99 -19.83 29.20
C VAL A 214 11.79 -19.56 28.28
N GLY A 215 10.74 -18.92 28.76
CA GLY A 215 9.51 -18.70 28.01
C GLY A 215 9.68 -17.75 26.83
N PHE A 216 10.41 -16.66 27.01
CA PHE A 216 10.62 -15.68 25.95
C PHE A 216 11.40 -16.26 24.73
N PRO A 217 12.59 -16.90 24.89
CA PRO A 217 13.26 -17.54 23.77
C PRO A 217 12.41 -18.68 23.14
N ALA A 218 11.68 -19.45 23.94
CA ALA A 218 10.83 -20.52 23.47
C ALA A 218 9.68 -19.98 22.58
N MET A 219 9.05 -18.86 22.97
CA MET A 219 8.01 -18.22 22.17
C MET A 219 8.53 -17.67 20.84
N ILE A 220 9.73 -17.10 20.82
CA ILE A 220 10.35 -16.62 19.59
C ILE A 220 10.65 -17.79 18.65
N MET A 221 11.26 -18.86 19.16
CA MET A 221 11.58 -20.06 18.36
C MET A 221 10.30 -20.71 17.80
N ALA A 222 9.28 -20.89 18.64
CA ALA A 222 7.99 -21.43 18.24
C ALA A 222 7.32 -20.55 17.18
N GLY A 223 7.35 -19.24 17.36
CA GLY A 223 6.78 -18.30 16.41
C GLY A 223 7.50 -18.29 15.07
N MET A 224 8.83 -18.36 15.05
CA MET A 224 9.61 -18.47 13.82
C MET A 224 9.31 -19.79 13.08
N LEU A 225 9.19 -20.89 13.80
CA LEU A 225 8.82 -22.19 13.23
C LEU A 225 7.40 -22.16 12.64
N LEU A 226 6.43 -21.64 13.38
CA LEU A 226 5.04 -21.49 12.91
C LEU A 226 4.96 -20.57 11.69
N LEU A 227 5.70 -19.47 11.69
CA LEU A 227 5.78 -18.56 10.55
C LEU A 227 6.34 -19.28 9.31
N ALA A 228 7.43 -20.04 9.45
CA ALA A 228 8.02 -20.80 8.37
C ALA A 228 7.04 -21.86 7.82
N MET A 229 6.36 -22.60 8.69
CA MET A 229 5.34 -23.59 8.29
C MET A 229 4.12 -22.95 7.63
N SER A 230 3.75 -21.74 8.04
CA SER A 230 2.58 -21.02 7.51
C SER A 230 2.89 -20.23 6.23
N MET A 231 4.13 -20.21 5.75
CA MET A 231 4.58 -19.31 4.69
C MET A 231 3.80 -19.49 3.38
N SER A 232 3.45 -20.73 3.03
CA SER A 232 2.61 -21.02 1.85
C SER A 232 1.20 -20.42 2.00
N SER A 233 0.56 -20.60 3.16
CA SER A 233 -0.77 -20.03 3.44
C SER A 233 -0.75 -18.51 3.45
N ILE A 234 0.29 -17.90 4.03
CA ILE A 234 0.50 -16.45 4.03
C ILE A 234 0.65 -15.94 2.59
N GLY A 235 1.43 -16.63 1.76
CA GLY A 235 1.62 -16.28 0.36
C GLY A 235 0.29 -16.25 -0.42
N PHE A 236 -0.56 -17.25 -0.26
CA PHE A 236 -1.90 -17.28 -0.87
C PHE A 236 -2.80 -16.13 -0.40
N ARG A 237 -2.75 -15.78 0.89
CA ARG A 237 -3.53 -14.67 1.44
C ARG A 237 -3.04 -13.31 0.93
N ILE A 238 -1.73 -13.12 0.81
CA ILE A 238 -1.14 -11.92 0.21
C ILE A 238 -1.55 -11.80 -1.25
N GLN A 239 -1.47 -12.89 -2.01
CA GLN A 239 -1.92 -12.93 -3.40
C GLN A 239 -3.40 -12.55 -3.53
N TRP A 240 -4.25 -13.11 -2.68
CA TRP A 240 -5.68 -12.77 -2.64
C TRP A 240 -5.92 -11.29 -2.33
N LEU A 241 -5.20 -10.71 -1.35
CA LEU A 241 -5.32 -9.29 -1.02
C LEU A 241 -4.97 -8.40 -2.21
N TRP A 242 -3.93 -8.72 -2.97
CA TRP A 242 -3.57 -7.99 -4.18
C TRP A 242 -4.62 -8.11 -5.28
N GLN A 243 -5.14 -9.31 -5.52
CA GLN A 243 -6.19 -9.51 -6.50
C GLN A 243 -7.46 -8.73 -6.14
N GLU A 244 -7.82 -8.69 -4.87
CA GLU A 244 -8.97 -7.91 -4.41
C GLU A 244 -8.73 -6.40 -4.52
N ALA A 245 -7.51 -5.92 -4.21
CA ALA A 245 -7.13 -4.51 -4.41
C ALA A 245 -7.27 -4.09 -5.89
N PHE A 246 -6.87 -4.94 -6.83
CA PHE A 246 -7.02 -4.66 -8.26
C PHE A 246 -8.50 -4.61 -8.69
N LYS A 247 -9.35 -5.50 -8.16
CA LYS A 247 -10.80 -5.44 -8.40
C LYS A 247 -11.43 -4.17 -7.84
N VAL A 248 -11.03 -3.77 -6.62
CA VAL A 248 -11.51 -2.53 -6.01
C VAL A 248 -11.06 -1.32 -6.81
N MET A 249 -9.83 -1.32 -7.31
CA MET A 249 -9.34 -0.26 -8.20
C MET A 249 -10.13 -0.22 -9.51
N GLY A 250 -10.48 -1.38 -10.09
CA GLY A 250 -11.36 -1.49 -11.26
C GLY A 250 -12.77 -0.94 -10.97
N ARG A 251 -13.36 -1.28 -9.81
CA ARG A 251 -14.65 -0.72 -9.36
C ARG A 251 -14.61 0.78 -9.16
N ALA A 252 -13.51 1.30 -8.62
CA ALA A 252 -13.32 2.75 -8.47
C ALA A 252 -13.31 3.48 -9.83
N LEU A 253 -12.86 2.79 -10.87
CA LEU A 253 -12.85 3.31 -12.24
C LEU A 253 -14.15 3.01 -13.02
N GLY A 254 -15.06 2.20 -12.47
CA GLY A 254 -16.31 1.80 -13.14
C GLY A 254 -16.13 0.71 -14.21
N ILE A 255 -15.03 -0.08 -14.13
CA ILE A 255 -14.73 -1.17 -15.08
C ILE A 255 -15.49 -2.46 -14.73
N VAL A 256 -15.80 -2.66 -13.42
CA VAL A 256 -16.44 -3.88 -12.88
C VAL A 256 -17.59 -3.52 -11.98
#